data_e2215854c39360f94a2cf21b18adfc7c
#
_entry.id   e2215854c39360f94a2cf21b18adfc7c
#
_cell.length_a   1.000
_cell.length_b   1.000
_cell.length_c   1.000
_cell.angle_alpha   90.00
_cell.angle_beta   90.00
_cell.angle_gamma   90.00
#
_symmetry.space_group_name_H-M   'P 1'
#
loop_
_entity.id
_entity.type
_entity.pdbx_description
1 polymer ?
#
loop_
_entity_poly.entity_id
_entity_poly.type
_entity_poly.pdbx_seq_one_letter_code
_entity_poly.pdbx_strand_id
1 'polypeptide(L)'
;MTPTLSLCERLDSRRTNQPARLAYIIDGVERDNESSIDHVFRIANGLIAAGIGKGDRVAVLSRNSVECAEVMTGILCSGASMVPVPNTATPEAQRNMLLDSAVKGLFVSDQYRNAALEHFMDIHSIRADLRFALETACEQFHDHTAWANTFDASSPNVHMALDEEYDILYSSGTTGIPKGIIHSHLARNLLISGTEKMEFEGGVVLTSTPLYSNTTITTWWPSVWVGATQVIMRKFNAERANELIRDYAITHAMLVPVQYQRMWASPNHSPDNWK
;
A
#
# COMPACT_ATOMS: atom_id res chain seq x y z
N MET A 1 11.64 -21.15 3.24
CA MET A 1 10.91 -21.85 2.17
C MET A 1 10.35 -20.81 1.21
N THR A 2 10.46 -21.01 -0.11
CA THR A 2 9.75 -20.16 -1.07
C THR A 2 8.25 -20.32 -0.82
N PRO A 3 7.46 -19.25 -0.74
CA PRO A 3 6.02 -19.38 -0.54
C PRO A 3 5.41 -20.28 -1.62
N THR A 4 4.65 -21.28 -1.23
CA THR A 4 4.02 -22.23 -2.17
C THR A 4 2.83 -21.65 -2.92
N LEU A 5 2.25 -20.52 -2.42
CA LEU A 5 1.12 -19.82 -3.02
C LEU A 5 1.54 -18.41 -3.47
N SER A 6 1.02 -17.97 -4.60
CA SER A 6 1.13 -16.57 -5.05
C SER A 6 0.35 -15.62 -4.13
N LEU A 7 0.57 -14.31 -4.27
CA LEU A 7 -0.22 -13.30 -3.54
C LEU A 7 -1.72 -13.47 -3.81
N CYS A 8 -2.10 -13.59 -5.07
CA CYS A 8 -3.51 -13.73 -5.46
C CYS A 8 -4.15 -14.99 -4.86
N GLU A 9 -3.47 -16.14 -4.89
CA GLU A 9 -3.96 -17.38 -4.29
C GLU A 9 -4.14 -17.26 -2.76
N ARG A 10 -3.22 -16.55 -2.08
CA ARG A 10 -3.35 -16.31 -0.63
C ARG A 10 -4.51 -15.39 -0.29
N LEU A 11 -4.70 -14.33 -1.05
CA LEU A 11 -5.83 -13.42 -0.88
C LEU A 11 -7.15 -14.16 -1.14
N ASP A 12 -7.24 -14.92 -2.22
CA ASP A 12 -8.45 -15.68 -2.58
C ASP A 12 -8.81 -16.74 -1.53
N SER A 13 -7.82 -17.48 -1.05
CA SER A 13 -8.00 -18.41 0.07
C SER A 13 -8.53 -17.71 1.32
N ARG A 14 -8.05 -16.52 1.63
CA ARG A 14 -8.50 -15.74 2.79
C ARG A 14 -9.92 -15.21 2.60
N ARG A 15 -10.24 -14.66 1.42
CA ARG A 15 -11.58 -14.23 1.05
C ARG A 15 -12.60 -15.36 1.24
N THR A 16 -12.23 -16.58 0.84
CA THR A 16 -13.09 -17.76 0.93
C THR A 16 -13.22 -18.29 2.34
N ASN A 17 -12.12 -18.39 3.09
CA ASN A 17 -12.09 -19.09 4.39
C ASN A 17 -12.34 -18.15 5.59
N GLN A 18 -12.11 -16.85 5.45
CA GLN A 18 -12.24 -15.85 6.52
C GLN A 18 -12.88 -14.54 5.99
N PRO A 19 -14.02 -14.57 5.28
CA PRO A 19 -14.58 -13.41 4.61
C PRO A 19 -14.87 -12.25 5.58
N ALA A 20 -15.49 -12.54 6.71
CA ALA A 20 -15.90 -11.53 7.71
C ALA A 20 -14.77 -11.05 8.63
N ARG A 21 -13.55 -11.61 8.51
CA ARG A 21 -12.43 -11.12 9.30
C ARG A 21 -12.00 -9.74 8.80
N LEU A 22 -11.74 -8.82 9.73
CA LEU A 22 -11.30 -7.47 9.38
C LEU A 22 -9.92 -7.49 8.72
N ALA A 23 -9.84 -6.90 7.53
CA ALA A 23 -8.59 -6.64 6.81
C ALA A 23 -8.02 -5.28 7.25
N TYR A 24 -8.85 -4.24 7.27
CA TYR A 24 -8.46 -2.87 7.57
C TYR A 24 -9.41 -2.17 8.54
N ILE A 25 -8.82 -1.32 9.38
CA ILE A 25 -9.52 -0.39 10.28
C ILE A 25 -8.86 0.97 10.12
N ILE A 26 -9.65 2.01 9.84
CA ILE A 26 -9.16 3.40 9.76
C ILE A 26 -10.24 4.36 10.26
N ASP A 27 -9.90 5.22 11.23
CA ASP A 27 -10.82 6.23 11.79
C ASP A 27 -12.18 5.64 12.24
N GLY A 28 -12.18 4.38 12.73
CA GLY A 28 -13.39 3.66 13.14
C GLY A 28 -14.19 3.04 12.00
N VAL A 29 -13.76 3.21 10.74
CA VAL A 29 -14.33 2.51 9.59
C VAL A 29 -13.64 1.17 9.43
N GLU A 30 -14.42 0.11 9.34
CA GLU A 30 -13.94 -1.26 9.21
C GLU A 30 -14.16 -1.77 7.78
N ARG A 31 -13.20 -2.54 7.28
CA ARG A 31 -13.26 -3.23 5.99
C ARG A 31 -12.88 -4.69 6.21
N ASP A 32 -13.76 -5.61 5.86
CA ASP A 32 -13.51 -7.05 5.95
C ASP A 32 -12.69 -7.60 4.78
N ASN A 33 -12.30 -8.87 4.87
CA ASN A 33 -11.51 -9.53 3.83
C ASN A 33 -12.29 -9.65 2.53
N GLU A 34 -13.59 -9.96 2.57
CA GLU A 34 -14.39 -10.16 1.37
C GLU A 34 -14.43 -8.88 0.55
N SER A 35 -14.89 -7.79 1.14
CA SER A 35 -15.02 -6.50 0.46
C SER A 35 -13.67 -5.92 0.02
N SER A 36 -12.63 -6.06 0.85
CA SER A 36 -11.29 -5.56 0.52
C SER A 36 -10.65 -6.35 -0.62
N ILE A 37 -10.68 -7.69 -0.55
CA ILE A 37 -10.04 -8.53 -1.57
C ILE A 37 -10.80 -8.46 -2.89
N ASP A 38 -12.12 -8.37 -2.85
CA ASP A 38 -12.92 -8.12 -4.05
C ASP A 38 -12.49 -6.82 -4.74
N HIS A 39 -12.32 -5.74 -3.97
CA HIS A 39 -11.86 -4.47 -4.53
C HIS A 39 -10.43 -4.56 -5.10
N VAL A 40 -9.52 -5.21 -4.38
CA VAL A 40 -8.14 -5.50 -4.85
C VAL A 40 -8.16 -6.24 -6.20
N PHE A 41 -8.97 -7.30 -6.31
CA PHE A 41 -9.02 -8.09 -7.55
C PHE A 41 -9.69 -7.32 -8.71
N ARG A 42 -10.69 -6.50 -8.44
CA ARG A 42 -11.29 -5.60 -9.44
C ARG A 42 -10.27 -4.60 -9.99
N ILE A 43 -9.46 -4.00 -9.11
CA ILE A 43 -8.35 -3.12 -9.52
C ILE A 43 -7.35 -3.88 -10.38
N ALA A 44 -6.93 -5.07 -9.95
CA ALA A 44 -5.98 -5.90 -10.69
C ALA A 44 -6.51 -6.29 -12.07
N ASN A 45 -7.76 -6.78 -12.14
CA ASN A 45 -8.40 -7.17 -13.39
C ASN A 45 -8.59 -5.98 -14.34
N GLY A 46 -8.91 -4.79 -13.79
CA GLY A 46 -8.99 -3.57 -14.58
C GLY A 46 -7.64 -3.15 -15.18
N LEU A 47 -6.56 -3.23 -14.40
CA LEU A 47 -5.20 -2.98 -14.90
C LEU A 47 -4.80 -3.98 -15.98
N ILE A 48 -5.08 -5.26 -15.78
CA ILE A 48 -4.82 -6.32 -16.76
C ILE A 48 -5.62 -6.07 -18.05
N ALA A 49 -6.91 -5.74 -17.93
CA ALA A 49 -7.75 -5.41 -19.09
C ALA A 49 -7.26 -4.18 -19.86
N ALA A 50 -6.63 -3.23 -19.16
CA ALA A 50 -5.98 -2.09 -19.77
C ALA A 50 -4.57 -2.41 -20.36
N GLY A 51 -4.13 -3.67 -20.32
CA GLY A 51 -2.83 -4.11 -20.82
C GLY A 51 -1.66 -3.75 -19.90
N ILE A 52 -1.92 -3.56 -18.61
CA ILE A 52 -0.89 -3.36 -17.57
C ILE A 52 -0.59 -4.70 -16.90
N GLY A 53 0.68 -5.02 -16.75
CA GLY A 53 1.12 -6.25 -16.12
C GLY A 53 2.63 -6.29 -15.97
N LYS A 54 3.21 -7.47 -16.15
CA LYS A 54 4.64 -7.74 -16.02
C LYS A 54 5.52 -6.75 -16.81
N GLY A 55 6.47 -6.14 -16.11
CA GLY A 55 7.38 -5.12 -16.66
C GLY A 55 6.79 -3.71 -16.71
N ASP A 56 5.52 -3.53 -16.36
CA ASP A 56 4.89 -2.23 -16.24
C ASP A 56 4.95 -1.71 -14.81
N ARG A 57 4.88 -0.40 -14.66
CA ARG A 57 4.94 0.30 -13.38
C ARG A 57 3.74 1.20 -13.20
N VAL A 58 3.17 1.20 -12.00
CA VAL A 58 2.04 2.05 -11.64
C VAL A 58 2.34 2.80 -10.35
N ALA A 59 2.16 4.12 -10.37
CA ALA A 59 2.45 4.97 -9.22
C ALA A 59 1.24 5.19 -8.32
N VAL A 60 1.52 5.38 -7.03
CA VAL A 60 0.54 5.79 -6.03
C VAL A 60 1.10 6.98 -5.25
N LEU A 61 0.43 8.15 -5.35
CA LEU A 61 0.73 9.35 -4.57
C LEU A 61 -0.41 9.61 -3.59
N SER A 62 -0.25 9.14 -2.36
CA SER A 62 -1.32 9.14 -1.38
C SER A 62 -0.80 9.36 0.04
N ARG A 63 -1.71 9.79 0.90
CA ARG A 63 -1.60 9.58 2.35
C ARG A 63 -1.96 8.14 2.70
N ASN A 64 -1.71 7.74 3.95
CA ASN A 64 -2.20 6.46 4.44
C ASN A 64 -3.72 6.40 4.37
N SER A 65 -4.26 5.41 3.69
CA SER A 65 -5.69 5.11 3.62
C SER A 65 -5.89 3.64 3.24
N VAL A 66 -7.11 3.14 3.39
CA VAL A 66 -7.48 1.79 2.94
C VAL A 66 -7.38 1.71 1.43
N GLU A 67 -7.87 2.74 0.72
CA GLU A 67 -7.82 2.83 -0.74
C GLU A 67 -6.37 2.75 -1.25
N CYS A 68 -5.44 3.45 -0.58
CA CYS A 68 -4.02 3.37 -0.90
C CYS A 68 -3.47 1.94 -0.75
N ALA A 69 -3.79 1.27 0.36
CA ALA A 69 -3.35 -0.09 0.63
C ALA A 69 -3.93 -1.10 -0.37
N GLU A 70 -5.23 -0.97 -0.68
CA GLU A 70 -5.92 -1.83 -1.66
C GLU A 70 -5.39 -1.62 -3.08
N VAL A 71 -5.17 -0.37 -3.50
CA VAL A 71 -4.57 -0.05 -4.81
C VAL A 71 -3.15 -0.61 -4.91
N MET A 72 -2.30 -0.41 -3.90
CA MET A 72 -0.95 -0.98 -3.90
C MET A 72 -0.98 -2.51 -4.05
N THR A 73 -1.89 -3.17 -3.33
CA THR A 73 -2.07 -4.63 -3.42
C THR A 73 -2.63 -5.04 -4.79
N GLY A 74 -3.58 -4.29 -5.35
CA GLY A 74 -4.16 -4.54 -6.66
C GLY A 74 -3.14 -4.39 -7.81
N ILE A 75 -2.24 -3.41 -7.73
CA ILE A 75 -1.13 -3.26 -8.68
C ILE A 75 -0.26 -4.53 -8.67
N LEU A 76 0.12 -5.03 -7.51
CA LEU A 76 0.92 -6.25 -7.40
C LEU A 76 0.17 -7.49 -7.91
N CYS A 77 -1.14 -7.58 -7.66
CA CYS A 77 -1.98 -8.66 -8.17
C CYS A 77 -2.16 -8.61 -9.70
N SER A 78 -1.97 -7.46 -10.35
CA SER A 78 -1.95 -7.35 -11.81
C SER A 78 -0.64 -7.82 -12.45
N GLY A 79 0.40 -8.06 -11.65
CA GLY A 79 1.76 -8.36 -12.10
C GLY A 79 2.60 -7.13 -12.44
N ALA A 80 2.06 -5.94 -12.24
CA ALA A 80 2.82 -4.71 -12.38
C ALA A 80 3.61 -4.38 -11.11
N SER A 81 4.68 -3.60 -11.27
CA SER A 81 5.48 -3.09 -10.15
C SER A 81 4.84 -1.83 -9.56
N MET A 82 4.74 -1.76 -8.24
CA MET A 82 4.24 -0.56 -7.58
C MET A 82 5.33 0.48 -7.38
N VAL A 83 4.97 1.76 -7.57
CA VAL A 83 5.84 2.92 -7.31
C VAL A 83 5.14 3.84 -6.31
N PRO A 84 5.26 3.58 -5.00
CA PRO A 84 4.71 4.47 -3.99
C PRO A 84 5.55 5.75 -3.92
N VAL A 85 4.94 6.87 -4.30
CA VAL A 85 5.61 8.18 -4.38
C VAL A 85 5.61 8.85 -3.01
N PRO A 86 6.78 9.28 -2.48
CA PRO A 86 6.85 10.03 -1.22
C PRO A 86 6.03 11.31 -1.28
N ASN A 87 4.97 11.38 -0.48
CA ASN A 87 4.06 12.52 -0.44
C ASN A 87 4.65 13.75 0.29
N THR A 88 5.79 13.59 0.94
CA THR A 88 6.55 14.67 1.58
C THR A 88 7.59 15.30 0.66
N ALA A 89 7.83 14.71 -0.53
CA ALA A 89 8.72 15.27 -1.53
C ALA A 89 8.06 16.47 -2.22
N THR A 90 8.90 17.38 -2.77
CA THR A 90 8.40 18.49 -3.59
C THR A 90 7.75 17.97 -4.89
N PRO A 91 6.79 18.70 -5.48
CA PRO A 91 6.19 18.29 -6.76
C PRO A 91 7.21 18.05 -7.87
N GLU A 92 8.29 18.84 -7.92
CA GLU A 92 9.39 18.64 -8.87
C GLU A 92 10.12 17.30 -8.64
N ALA A 93 10.42 16.97 -7.38
CA ALA A 93 11.04 15.69 -7.03
C ALA A 93 10.10 14.51 -7.34
N GLN A 94 8.81 14.66 -7.05
CA GLN A 94 7.79 13.66 -7.40
C GLN A 94 7.71 13.45 -8.91
N ARG A 95 7.69 14.54 -9.69
CA ARG A 95 7.74 14.49 -11.15
C ARG A 95 8.96 13.72 -11.66
N ASN A 96 10.14 14.00 -11.11
CA ASN A 96 11.38 13.32 -11.50
C ASN A 96 11.31 11.83 -11.20
N MET A 97 10.71 11.41 -10.07
CA MET A 97 10.49 10.00 -9.73
C MET A 97 9.55 9.33 -10.74
N LEU A 98 8.46 9.99 -11.14
CA LEU A 98 7.50 9.48 -12.12
C LEU A 98 8.13 9.33 -13.52
N LEU A 99 8.99 10.27 -13.93
CA LEU A 99 9.75 10.22 -15.19
C LEU A 99 10.79 9.09 -15.15
N ASP A 100 11.60 9.02 -14.09
CA ASP A 100 12.65 8.00 -13.90
C ASP A 100 12.07 6.59 -13.89
N SER A 101 10.95 6.39 -13.18
CA SER A 101 10.28 5.10 -13.13
C SER A 101 9.45 4.76 -14.38
N ALA A 102 9.24 5.71 -15.28
CA ALA A 102 8.46 5.53 -16.51
C ALA A 102 7.09 4.87 -16.27
N VAL A 103 6.38 5.28 -15.21
CA VAL A 103 5.08 4.71 -14.83
C VAL A 103 4.04 4.91 -15.91
N LYS A 104 3.17 3.92 -16.11
CA LYS A 104 2.07 3.95 -17.09
C LYS A 104 0.74 4.37 -16.50
N GLY A 105 0.54 4.24 -15.19
CA GLY A 105 -0.66 4.61 -14.46
C GLY A 105 -0.33 5.39 -13.20
N LEU A 106 -1.31 6.17 -12.71
CA LEU A 106 -1.14 7.03 -11.54
C LEU A 106 -2.43 7.09 -10.73
N PHE A 107 -2.34 6.71 -9.46
CA PHE A 107 -3.41 6.88 -8.45
C PHE A 107 -3.03 8.02 -7.50
N VAL A 108 -3.95 8.97 -7.26
CA VAL A 108 -3.68 10.18 -6.49
C VAL A 108 -4.77 10.45 -5.46
N SER A 109 -4.40 10.71 -4.20
CA SER A 109 -5.32 11.26 -3.19
C SER A 109 -5.65 12.72 -3.48
N ASP A 110 -6.86 13.15 -3.11
CA ASP A 110 -7.39 14.49 -3.36
C ASP A 110 -6.46 15.62 -2.93
N GLN A 111 -5.78 15.47 -1.79
CA GLN A 111 -4.87 16.50 -1.29
C GLN A 111 -3.63 16.74 -2.17
N TYR A 112 -3.28 15.79 -3.05
CA TYR A 112 -2.13 15.92 -3.98
C TYR A 112 -2.59 16.15 -5.43
N ARG A 113 -3.90 16.12 -5.68
CA ARG A 113 -4.46 16.23 -7.03
C ARG A 113 -4.10 17.54 -7.72
N ASN A 114 -4.15 18.68 -7.03
CA ASN A 114 -3.80 19.96 -7.63
C ASN A 114 -2.32 20.00 -8.08
N ALA A 115 -1.41 19.47 -7.25
CA ALA A 115 -0.01 19.34 -7.63
C ALA A 115 0.16 18.38 -8.83
N ALA A 116 -0.60 17.30 -8.88
CA ALA A 116 -0.57 16.37 -10.00
C ALA A 116 -1.09 17.02 -11.30
N LEU A 117 -2.17 17.79 -11.23
CA LEU A 117 -2.71 18.54 -12.37
C LEU A 117 -1.72 19.58 -12.91
N GLU A 118 -0.99 20.25 -12.03
CA GLU A 118 -0.03 21.28 -12.41
C GLU A 118 1.28 20.70 -12.97
N HIS A 119 1.76 19.57 -12.43
CA HIS A 119 3.12 19.12 -12.66
C HIS A 119 3.27 17.78 -13.39
N PHE A 120 2.19 16.96 -13.54
CA PHE A 120 2.35 15.58 -14.03
C PHE A 120 1.58 15.29 -15.32
N MET A 121 0.68 16.19 -15.77
CA MET A 121 -0.22 15.91 -16.90
C MET A 121 0.49 15.76 -18.25
N ASP A 122 1.65 16.36 -18.42
CA ASP A 122 2.50 16.28 -19.61
C ASP A 122 3.51 15.11 -19.58
N ILE A 123 3.48 14.26 -18.55
CA ILE A 123 4.30 13.05 -18.51
C ILE A 123 3.69 12.01 -19.47
N HIS A 124 4.30 11.87 -20.64
CA HIS A 124 3.77 11.05 -21.74
C HIS A 124 3.66 9.55 -21.43
N SER A 125 4.47 9.02 -20.48
CA SER A 125 4.36 7.62 -20.07
C SER A 125 3.07 7.33 -19.30
N ILE A 126 2.50 8.33 -18.59
CA ILE A 126 1.26 8.17 -17.81
C ILE A 126 0.07 8.30 -18.76
N ARG A 127 -0.57 7.18 -19.04
CA ARG A 127 -1.74 7.10 -19.89
C ARG A 127 -2.92 7.87 -19.30
N ALA A 128 -3.65 8.61 -20.12
CA ALA A 128 -4.79 9.41 -19.66
C ALA A 128 -5.92 8.55 -19.08
N ASP A 129 -6.16 7.37 -19.65
CA ASP A 129 -7.16 6.39 -19.20
C ASP A 129 -6.73 5.62 -17.93
N LEU A 130 -5.51 5.83 -17.44
CA LEU A 130 -4.96 5.21 -16.22
C LEU A 130 -4.59 6.27 -15.16
N ARG A 131 -5.29 7.38 -15.12
CA ARG A 131 -5.19 8.41 -14.08
C ARG A 131 -6.40 8.33 -13.17
N PHE A 132 -6.20 8.02 -11.90
CA PHE A 132 -7.26 7.75 -10.96
C PHE A 132 -7.17 8.63 -9.71
N ALA A 133 -8.32 9.17 -9.29
CA ALA A 133 -8.50 9.77 -7.98
C ALA A 133 -8.91 8.70 -6.97
N LEU A 134 -8.33 8.75 -5.77
CA LEU A 134 -8.65 7.80 -4.69
C LEU A 134 -9.93 8.17 -3.93
N GLU A 135 -10.31 9.45 -3.90
CA GLU A 135 -11.50 9.90 -3.18
C GLU A 135 -12.52 10.53 -4.12
N THR A 136 -12.16 11.63 -4.81
CA THR A 136 -13.12 12.40 -5.63
C THR A 136 -12.62 12.56 -7.06
N ALA A 137 -13.36 12.05 -8.03
CA ALA A 137 -13.04 12.19 -9.45
C ALA A 137 -13.06 13.65 -9.93
N CYS A 138 -12.33 13.92 -11.02
CA CYS A 138 -12.40 15.15 -11.79
C CYS A 138 -12.19 14.86 -13.28
N GLU A 139 -12.24 15.85 -14.13
CA GLU A 139 -12.10 15.66 -15.58
C GLU A 139 -10.84 14.88 -16.00
N GLN A 140 -9.70 15.09 -15.30
CA GLN A 140 -8.41 14.48 -15.62
C GLN A 140 -8.09 13.22 -14.82
N PHE A 141 -8.88 12.92 -13.79
CA PHE A 141 -8.72 11.75 -12.92
C PHE A 141 -10.03 11.01 -12.73
N HIS A 142 -10.10 9.77 -13.20
CA HIS A 142 -11.26 8.90 -13.05
C HIS A 142 -11.48 8.49 -11.59
N ASP A 143 -12.71 8.22 -11.23
CA ASP A 143 -13.04 7.55 -9.96
C ASP A 143 -12.52 6.10 -10.00
N HIS A 144 -11.53 5.78 -9.16
CA HIS A 144 -10.94 4.46 -9.15
C HIS A 144 -11.93 3.37 -8.72
N THR A 145 -12.83 3.67 -7.78
CA THR A 145 -13.83 2.71 -7.28
C THR A 145 -14.90 2.44 -8.34
N ALA A 146 -15.44 3.49 -8.96
CA ALA A 146 -16.39 3.33 -10.06
C ALA A 146 -15.79 2.56 -11.23
N TRP A 147 -14.53 2.86 -11.59
CA TRP A 147 -13.79 2.14 -12.63
C TRP A 147 -13.56 0.67 -12.23
N ALA A 148 -13.03 0.40 -11.04
CA ALA A 148 -12.77 -0.96 -10.56
C ALA A 148 -14.06 -1.81 -10.56
N ASN A 149 -15.20 -1.23 -10.17
CA ASN A 149 -16.49 -1.91 -10.14
C ASN A 149 -17.02 -2.32 -11.53
N THR A 150 -16.40 -1.90 -12.62
CA THR A 150 -16.75 -2.39 -13.97
C THR A 150 -16.12 -3.75 -14.29
N PHE A 151 -15.20 -4.24 -13.44
CA PHE A 151 -14.52 -5.52 -13.61
C PHE A 151 -15.01 -6.53 -12.57
N ASP A 152 -14.85 -7.82 -12.88
CA ASP A 152 -15.17 -8.88 -11.92
C ASP A 152 -14.10 -8.99 -10.83
N ALA A 153 -14.47 -9.61 -9.70
CA ALA A 153 -13.59 -9.85 -8.56
C ALA A 153 -12.99 -11.28 -8.57
N SER A 154 -12.88 -11.91 -9.72
CA SER A 154 -12.19 -13.20 -9.84
C SER A 154 -10.70 -13.03 -9.51
N SER A 155 -10.12 -14.05 -8.90
CA SER A 155 -8.69 -14.04 -8.59
C SER A 155 -7.86 -13.96 -9.87
N PRO A 156 -6.99 -12.94 -10.02
CA PRO A 156 -6.11 -12.85 -11.19
C PRO A 156 -5.17 -14.05 -11.27
N ASN A 157 -5.08 -14.66 -12.45
CA ASN A 157 -4.16 -15.77 -12.70
C ASN A 157 -2.79 -15.24 -13.11
N VAL A 158 -2.11 -14.56 -12.18
CA VAL A 158 -0.81 -13.92 -12.42
C VAL A 158 0.28 -14.65 -11.66
N HIS A 159 1.29 -15.11 -12.40
CA HIS A 159 2.47 -15.78 -11.84
C HIS A 159 3.71 -14.96 -12.15
N MET A 160 4.44 -14.55 -11.11
CA MET A 160 5.65 -13.76 -11.21
C MET A 160 6.89 -14.62 -10.92
N ALA A 161 7.93 -14.46 -11.72
CA ALA A 161 9.22 -15.05 -11.42
C ALA A 161 9.92 -14.29 -10.28
N LEU A 162 10.82 -14.96 -9.58
CA LEU A 162 11.47 -14.38 -8.38
C LEU A 162 12.38 -13.19 -8.70
N ASP A 163 12.93 -13.12 -9.89
CA ASP A 163 13.81 -12.05 -10.36
C ASP A 163 13.04 -10.86 -10.96
N GLU A 164 11.73 -10.98 -11.12
CA GLU A 164 10.90 -9.87 -11.62
C GLU A 164 10.74 -8.76 -10.60
N GLU A 165 10.55 -7.56 -11.13
CA GLU A 165 10.41 -6.35 -10.35
C GLU A 165 9.10 -6.34 -9.56
N TYR A 166 9.18 -6.01 -8.27
CA TYR A 166 8.05 -5.93 -7.36
C TYR A 166 7.67 -4.48 -7.04
N ASP A 167 8.62 -3.68 -6.61
CA ASP A 167 8.43 -2.27 -6.31
C ASP A 167 9.67 -1.42 -6.59
N ILE A 168 9.45 -0.11 -6.75
CA ILE A 168 10.52 0.89 -6.76
C ILE A 168 10.27 1.87 -5.61
N LEU A 169 11.18 1.88 -4.64
CA LEU A 169 11.13 2.81 -3.52
C LEU A 169 12.18 3.90 -3.68
N TYR A 170 11.76 5.15 -3.61
CA TYR A 170 12.66 6.28 -3.70
C TYR A 170 13.23 6.69 -2.35
N SER A 171 14.55 6.79 -2.29
CA SER A 171 15.28 7.34 -1.16
C SER A 171 15.75 8.77 -1.44
N SER A 172 15.91 9.57 -0.40
CA SER A 172 16.31 10.99 -0.51
C SER A 172 17.72 11.23 -1.05
N GLY A 173 18.46 10.20 -1.41
CA GLY A 173 19.83 10.29 -2.00
C GLY A 173 20.74 11.33 -1.33
N THR A 174 22.00 11.00 -1.07
CA THR A 174 22.98 11.94 -0.50
C THR A 174 23.32 13.13 -1.42
N THR A 175 22.96 13.03 -2.69
CA THR A 175 23.16 14.05 -3.73
C THR A 175 21.96 14.98 -3.93
N GLY A 176 20.91 14.85 -3.13
CA GLY A 176 19.66 15.61 -3.26
C GLY A 176 18.73 15.13 -4.39
N ILE A 177 19.19 14.26 -5.27
CA ILE A 177 18.36 13.63 -6.32
C ILE A 177 17.85 12.31 -5.78
N PRO A 178 16.53 12.09 -5.74
CA PRO A 178 15.95 10.81 -5.30
C PRO A 178 16.45 9.66 -6.18
N LYS A 179 16.77 8.53 -5.54
CA LYS A 179 17.20 7.31 -6.24
C LYS A 179 16.15 6.24 -6.07
N GLY A 180 15.68 5.66 -7.17
CA GLY A 180 14.78 4.52 -7.20
C GLY A 180 15.53 3.22 -6.88
N ILE A 181 15.12 2.57 -5.81
CA ILE A 181 15.65 1.26 -5.38
C ILE A 181 14.65 0.21 -5.84
N ILE A 182 15.04 -0.63 -6.78
CA ILE A 182 14.24 -1.70 -7.31
C ILE A 182 14.37 -2.92 -6.41
N HIS A 183 13.25 -3.46 -5.93
CA HIS A 183 13.21 -4.75 -5.25
C HIS A 183 12.53 -5.79 -6.14
N SER A 184 13.08 -7.00 -6.16
CA SER A 184 12.48 -8.13 -6.84
C SER A 184 11.48 -8.88 -5.96
N HIS A 185 10.66 -9.74 -6.57
CA HIS A 185 9.82 -10.69 -5.85
C HIS A 185 10.63 -11.56 -4.87
N LEU A 186 11.86 -11.96 -5.24
CA LEU A 186 12.76 -12.68 -4.33
C LEU A 186 13.08 -11.87 -3.08
N ALA A 187 13.43 -10.60 -3.23
CA ALA A 187 13.77 -9.74 -2.10
C ALA A 187 12.60 -9.59 -1.12
N ARG A 188 11.38 -9.43 -1.65
CA ARG A 188 10.17 -9.32 -0.81
C ARG A 188 9.76 -10.66 -0.19
N ASN A 189 9.92 -11.77 -0.88
CA ASN A 189 9.71 -13.11 -0.32
C ASN A 189 10.70 -13.44 0.80
N LEU A 190 11.98 -13.04 0.67
CA LEU A 190 12.96 -13.20 1.74
C LEU A 190 12.61 -12.34 2.97
N LEU A 191 12.10 -11.13 2.76
CA LEU A 191 11.58 -10.30 3.84
C LEU A 191 10.44 -11.01 4.59
N ILE A 192 9.45 -11.55 3.87
CA ILE A 192 8.32 -12.27 4.46
C ILE A 192 8.82 -13.47 5.27
N SER A 193 9.70 -14.30 4.68
CA SER A 193 10.27 -15.46 5.38
C SER A 193 11.11 -15.07 6.59
N GLY A 194 11.80 -13.93 6.54
CA GLY A 194 12.57 -13.39 7.67
C GLY A 194 11.72 -12.93 8.86
N THR A 195 10.43 -12.68 8.62
CA THR A 195 9.49 -12.20 9.64
C THR A 195 8.59 -13.30 10.22
N GLU A 196 8.80 -14.58 9.86
CA GLU A 196 8.00 -15.71 10.38
C GLU A 196 7.96 -15.74 11.92
N LYS A 197 9.09 -15.40 12.58
CA LYS A 197 9.20 -15.35 14.05
C LYS A 197 8.43 -14.19 14.69
N MET A 198 7.93 -13.25 13.91
CA MET A 198 7.15 -12.12 14.40
C MET A 198 5.68 -12.49 14.62
N GLU A 199 5.25 -13.68 14.21
CA GLU A 199 3.91 -14.23 14.50
C GLU A 199 2.76 -13.29 14.13
N PHE A 200 2.85 -12.65 12.95
CA PHE A 200 1.81 -11.73 12.46
C PHE A 200 0.46 -12.41 12.22
N GLU A 201 0.45 -13.73 12.00
CA GLU A 201 -0.79 -14.47 11.74
C GLU A 201 -1.75 -14.36 12.94
N GLY A 202 -2.98 -13.95 12.65
CA GLY A 202 -3.96 -13.71 13.71
C GLY A 202 -3.80 -12.36 14.45
N GLY A 203 -2.70 -11.65 14.22
CA GLY A 203 -2.38 -10.39 14.88
C GLY A 203 -3.17 -9.18 14.36
N VAL A 204 -3.01 -8.07 15.08
CA VAL A 204 -3.49 -6.74 14.72
C VAL A 204 -2.29 -5.79 14.67
N VAL A 205 -2.08 -5.15 13.51
CA VAL A 205 -0.88 -4.36 13.23
C VAL A 205 -1.23 -2.89 13.12
N LEU A 206 -0.56 -2.04 13.90
CA LEU A 206 -0.68 -0.59 13.77
C LEU A 206 0.26 -0.06 12.68
N THR A 207 -0.30 0.53 11.64
CA THR A 207 0.43 1.23 10.59
C THR A 207 0.29 2.73 10.76
N SER A 208 1.30 3.37 11.36
CA SER A 208 1.33 4.82 11.65
C SER A 208 2.39 5.57 10.86
N THR A 209 3.32 4.86 10.24
CA THR A 209 4.33 5.40 9.32
C THR A 209 3.80 5.38 7.88
N PRO A 210 4.33 6.23 6.97
CA PRO A 210 3.79 6.33 5.61
C PRO A 210 3.95 5.04 4.80
N LEU A 211 2.90 4.63 4.08
CA LEU A 211 2.89 3.43 3.23
C LEU A 211 3.91 3.45 2.09
N TYR A 212 4.37 4.62 1.67
CA TYR A 212 5.45 4.74 0.68
C TYR A 212 6.84 4.43 1.25
N SER A 213 6.99 4.32 2.57
CA SER A 213 8.28 4.13 3.23
C SER A 213 8.68 2.67 3.32
N ASN A 214 9.94 2.35 3.02
CA ASN A 214 10.45 1.00 3.22
C ASN A 214 10.32 0.52 4.68
N THR A 215 10.47 1.43 5.65
CA THR A 215 10.25 1.13 7.07
C THR A 215 8.85 0.56 7.31
N THR A 216 7.83 1.13 6.70
CA THR A 216 6.44 0.63 6.79
C THR A 216 6.30 -0.70 6.07
N ILE A 217 6.80 -0.79 4.85
CA ILE A 217 6.67 -1.98 4.01
C ILE A 217 7.28 -3.23 4.68
N THR A 218 8.35 -3.08 5.45
CA THR A 218 8.98 -4.21 6.15
C THR A 218 8.09 -4.88 7.21
N THR A 219 7.06 -4.22 7.70
CA THR A 219 6.11 -4.77 8.67
C THR A 219 4.73 -4.95 8.05
N TRP A 220 4.26 -3.93 7.33
CA TRP A 220 2.95 -3.94 6.69
C TRP A 220 2.81 -5.09 5.69
N TRP A 221 3.80 -5.27 4.82
CA TRP A 221 3.70 -6.28 3.77
C TRP A 221 3.67 -7.72 4.28
N PRO A 222 4.59 -8.16 5.16
CA PRO A 222 4.50 -9.50 5.75
C PRO A 222 3.18 -9.74 6.50
N SER A 223 2.68 -8.72 7.20
CA SER A 223 1.42 -8.82 7.94
C SER A 223 0.20 -8.91 7.01
N VAL A 224 0.18 -8.18 5.91
CA VAL A 224 -0.83 -8.33 4.85
C VAL A 224 -0.74 -9.72 4.20
N TRP A 225 0.47 -10.21 3.97
CA TRP A 225 0.72 -11.53 3.39
C TRP A 225 0.10 -12.66 4.19
N VAL A 226 0.18 -12.62 5.52
CA VAL A 226 -0.38 -13.65 6.42
C VAL A 226 -1.81 -13.36 6.89
N GLY A 227 -2.36 -12.18 6.58
CA GLY A 227 -3.73 -11.82 6.90
C GLY A 227 -3.96 -11.26 8.29
N ALA A 228 -2.98 -10.55 8.84
CA ALA A 228 -3.18 -9.74 10.02
C ALA A 228 -4.12 -8.56 9.73
N THR A 229 -4.93 -8.16 10.72
CA THR A 229 -5.76 -6.96 10.63
C THR A 229 -4.89 -5.70 10.68
N GLN A 230 -5.08 -4.76 9.76
CA GLN A 230 -4.34 -3.52 9.68
C GLN A 230 -5.13 -2.37 10.29
N VAL A 231 -4.64 -1.79 11.39
CA VAL A 231 -5.14 -0.53 11.93
C VAL A 231 -4.29 0.60 11.39
N ILE A 232 -4.85 1.39 10.48
CA ILE A 232 -4.11 2.42 9.75
C ILE A 232 -4.37 3.80 10.37
N MET A 233 -3.32 4.55 10.63
CA MET A 233 -3.41 5.98 10.97
C MET A 233 -3.11 6.82 9.73
N ARG A 234 -4.01 7.75 9.38
CA ARG A 234 -3.77 8.72 8.28
C ARG A 234 -2.57 9.61 8.56
N LYS A 235 -2.44 10.02 9.81
CA LYS A 235 -1.32 10.81 10.33
C LYS A 235 -1.04 10.40 11.76
N PHE A 236 0.23 10.25 12.10
CA PHE A 236 0.61 9.90 13.46
C PHE A 236 0.15 10.96 14.48
N ASN A 237 -0.50 10.51 15.53
CA ASN A 237 -0.83 11.23 16.75
C ASN A 237 -0.58 10.29 17.93
N ALA A 238 0.18 10.73 18.92
CA ALA A 238 0.65 9.87 20.02
C ALA A 238 -0.49 9.41 20.93
N GLU A 239 -1.41 10.30 21.29
CA GLU A 239 -2.58 9.97 22.12
C GLU A 239 -3.47 8.97 21.41
N ARG A 240 -3.76 9.22 20.13
CA ARG A 240 -4.57 8.32 19.31
C ARG A 240 -3.91 6.96 19.11
N ALA A 241 -2.57 6.91 18.97
CA ALA A 241 -1.84 5.65 18.86
C ALA A 241 -1.99 4.81 20.15
N ASN A 242 -1.85 5.42 21.32
CA ASN A 242 -2.07 4.75 22.61
C ASN A 242 -3.51 4.24 22.77
N GLU A 243 -4.52 5.03 22.32
CA GLU A 243 -5.91 4.58 22.30
C GLU A 243 -6.11 3.39 21.39
N LEU A 244 -5.62 3.44 20.15
CA LEU A 244 -5.74 2.35 19.18
C LEU A 244 -5.09 1.07 19.69
N ILE A 245 -3.92 1.17 20.34
CA ILE A 245 -3.23 0.00 20.94
C ILE A 245 -4.14 -0.67 21.97
N ARG A 246 -4.78 0.10 22.83
CA ARG A 246 -5.72 -0.44 23.83
C ARG A 246 -7.01 -0.95 23.19
N ASP A 247 -7.64 -0.14 22.33
CA ASP A 247 -9.01 -0.38 21.86
C ASP A 247 -9.08 -1.56 20.88
N TYR A 248 -8.02 -1.76 20.07
CA TYR A 248 -7.93 -2.85 19.10
C TYR A 248 -6.95 -3.96 19.49
N ALA A 249 -6.43 -3.94 20.73
CA ALA A 249 -5.46 -4.91 21.23
C ALA A 249 -4.30 -5.13 20.22
N ILE A 250 -3.69 -4.03 19.76
CA ILE A 250 -2.60 -4.06 18.79
C ILE A 250 -1.49 -4.99 19.27
N THR A 251 -1.12 -5.95 18.45
CA THR A 251 -0.04 -6.91 18.74
C THR A 251 1.31 -6.48 18.17
N HIS A 252 1.30 -5.74 17.06
CA HIS A 252 2.52 -5.33 16.37
C HIS A 252 2.44 -3.87 15.91
N ALA A 253 3.56 -3.16 16.00
CA ALA A 253 3.68 -1.81 15.44
C ALA A 253 5.11 -1.56 14.97
N MET A 254 5.27 -0.99 13.78
CA MET A 254 6.55 -0.43 13.34
C MET A 254 6.51 1.08 13.58
N LEU A 255 7.34 1.53 14.50
CA LEU A 255 7.42 2.93 14.91
C LEU A 255 8.85 3.44 14.77
N VAL A 256 9.01 4.69 14.40
CA VAL A 256 10.32 5.35 14.45
C VAL A 256 10.60 5.89 15.88
N PRO A 257 11.86 6.06 16.29
CA PRO A 257 12.20 6.44 17.66
C PRO A 257 11.43 7.64 18.23
N VAL A 258 11.21 8.68 17.42
CA VAL A 258 10.48 9.87 17.84
C VAL A 258 8.99 9.59 18.12
N GLN A 259 8.40 8.58 17.45
CA GLN A 259 7.02 8.16 17.73
C GLN A 259 6.92 7.49 19.10
N TYR A 260 7.83 6.57 19.42
CA TYR A 260 7.92 5.96 20.75
C TYR A 260 8.07 7.02 21.85
N GLN A 261 8.99 7.99 21.67
CA GLN A 261 9.19 9.06 22.64
C GLN A 261 7.92 9.88 22.88
N ARG A 262 7.20 10.23 21.80
CA ARG A 262 5.96 11.00 21.90
C ARG A 262 4.84 10.19 22.56
N MET A 263 4.71 8.90 22.23
CA MET A 263 3.71 8.02 22.85
C MET A 263 3.98 7.82 24.34
N TRP A 264 5.24 7.64 24.72
CA TRP A 264 5.65 7.52 26.11
C TRP A 264 5.37 8.79 26.92
N ALA A 265 5.60 9.96 26.33
CA ALA A 265 5.35 11.25 26.96
C ALA A 265 3.86 11.68 26.93
N SER A 266 3.00 10.91 26.27
CA SER A 266 1.58 11.24 26.14
C SER A 266 0.83 11.04 27.45
N PRO A 267 -0.14 11.94 27.81
CA PRO A 267 -0.90 11.85 29.06
C PRO A 267 -1.69 10.54 29.23
N ASN A 268 -2.06 9.91 28.12
CA ASN A 268 -2.82 8.65 28.12
C ASN A 268 -1.91 7.41 27.95
N HIS A 269 -0.60 7.57 28.11
CA HIS A 269 0.30 6.44 28.11
C HIS A 269 0.05 5.52 29.30
N SER A 270 -0.06 4.22 29.07
CA SER A 270 -0.10 3.20 30.10
C SER A 270 0.78 2.02 29.69
N PRO A 271 1.74 1.62 30.54
CA PRO A 271 2.55 0.43 30.30
C PRO A 271 1.72 -0.84 30.11
N ASP A 272 0.53 -0.92 30.74
CA ASP A 272 -0.35 -2.08 30.65
C ASP A 272 -0.97 -2.30 29.26
N ASN A 273 -0.91 -1.26 28.39
CA ASN A 273 -1.35 -1.38 27.01
C ASN A 273 -0.33 -2.09 26.12
N TRP A 274 0.90 -2.26 26.60
CA TRP A 274 2.00 -2.89 25.89
C TRP A 274 2.21 -4.30 26.45
N LYS A 275 1.59 -5.29 25.85
CA LYS A 275 1.71 -6.70 26.26
C LYS A 275 2.76 -7.42 25.46
#